data_3099a2c183de707e2f532742615d891e
#
_entry.id   3099a2c183de707e2f532742615d891e
#
_cell.length_a   1.000
_cell.length_b   1.000
_cell.length_c   1.000
_cell.angle_alpha   90.00
_cell.angle_beta   90.00
_cell.angle_gamma   90.00
#
_symmetry.space_group_name_H-M   'P 1'
#
loop_
_entity.id
_entity.type
_entity.pdbx_description
1 polymer ?
#
loop_
_entity_poly.entity_id
_entity_poly.type
_entity_poly.pdbx_seq_one_letter_code
_entity_poly.pdbx_strand_id
1 'polypeptide(L)'
;MNIYDLKVKTRKDDDFELKSLKGKVSLVVNTATGCGFTPQYEAIEKLYEKYHDKGFEVLDFPCDQFGHQAPGTNDEIHNFCTAKYKTKFDQFAKIEVNGDNESQVYTLLKEQQPDEEPVGLKNKMAMKAVKKMSKTCKKKGDIVWNFTKFLVDKNGNAIKRYDPTFNPAEIEKDLVELLKA
;
A
#
# COMPACT_ATOMS: atom_id res chain seq x y z
N MET A 1 1.90 -19.16 -5.57
CA MET A 1 2.55 -17.89 -5.97
C MET A 1 2.46 -16.91 -4.81
N ASN A 2 3.53 -16.21 -4.50
CA ASN A 2 3.57 -15.14 -3.51
C ASN A 2 4.26 -13.91 -4.11
N ILE A 3 4.33 -12.77 -3.38
CA ILE A 3 4.86 -11.54 -3.99
C ILE A 3 6.35 -11.65 -4.38
N TYR A 4 7.10 -12.58 -3.80
CA TYR A 4 8.53 -12.77 -4.13
C TYR A 4 8.78 -13.41 -5.50
N ASP A 5 7.73 -13.94 -6.14
CA ASP A 5 7.81 -14.47 -7.52
C ASP A 5 7.66 -13.35 -8.57
N LEU A 6 7.44 -12.10 -8.13
CA LEU A 6 7.13 -10.97 -8.99
C LEU A 6 8.27 -9.95 -9.06
N LYS A 7 8.25 -9.17 -10.15
CA LYS A 7 9.09 -7.99 -10.34
C LYS A 7 8.22 -6.75 -10.45
N VAL A 8 8.74 -5.63 -10.01
CA VAL A 8 8.10 -4.32 -10.12
C VAL A 8 9.10 -3.30 -10.67
N LYS A 9 8.62 -2.14 -11.10
CA LYS A 9 9.49 -1.04 -11.52
C LYS A 9 9.78 -0.12 -10.36
N THR A 10 11.05 0.23 -10.19
CA THR A 10 11.44 1.34 -9.31
C THR A 10 10.91 2.67 -9.87
N ARG A 11 10.96 3.76 -9.10
CA ARG A 11 10.61 5.10 -9.60
C ARG A 11 11.45 5.56 -10.80
N LYS A 12 12.63 4.95 -11.00
CA LYS A 12 13.54 5.20 -12.14
C LYS A 12 13.33 4.25 -13.31
N ASP A 13 12.26 3.46 -13.27
CA ASP A 13 11.88 2.46 -14.27
C ASP A 13 12.82 1.24 -14.39
N ASP A 14 13.71 1.05 -13.40
CA ASP A 14 14.53 -0.14 -13.29
C ASP A 14 13.72 -1.33 -12.77
N ASP A 15 14.08 -2.55 -13.15
CA ASP A 15 13.49 -3.77 -12.61
C ASP A 15 13.93 -4.00 -11.16
N PHE A 16 12.98 -4.23 -10.29
CA PHE A 16 13.19 -4.61 -8.89
C PHE A 16 12.56 -5.98 -8.61
N GLU A 17 13.40 -6.94 -8.24
CA GLU A 17 12.93 -8.28 -7.86
C GLU A 17 12.46 -8.28 -6.40
N LEU A 18 11.16 -8.49 -6.17
CA LEU A 18 10.60 -8.57 -4.82
C LEU A 18 11.18 -9.74 -4.00
N LYS A 19 11.82 -10.71 -4.67
CA LYS A 19 12.56 -11.80 -4.02
C LYS A 19 13.68 -11.30 -3.08
N SER A 20 14.23 -10.13 -3.33
CA SER A 20 15.25 -9.49 -2.46
C SER A 20 14.72 -9.15 -1.06
N LEU A 21 13.38 -9.11 -0.89
CA LEU A 21 12.72 -8.82 0.37
C LEU A 21 12.34 -10.08 1.16
N LYS A 22 12.71 -11.27 0.67
CA LYS A 22 12.41 -12.53 1.36
C LYS A 22 12.96 -12.52 2.79
N GLY A 23 12.11 -12.89 3.74
CA GLY A 23 12.42 -12.87 5.16
C GLY A 23 12.06 -11.56 5.87
N LYS A 24 11.62 -10.54 5.13
CA LYS A 24 11.08 -9.30 5.70
C LYS A 24 9.56 -9.32 5.76
N VAL A 25 8.98 -8.63 6.74
CA VAL A 25 7.56 -8.28 6.78
C VAL A 25 7.38 -7.00 5.96
N SER A 26 6.39 -6.95 5.08
CA SER A 26 6.18 -5.77 4.23
C SER A 26 4.79 -5.17 4.40
N LEU A 27 4.70 -3.84 4.36
CA LEU A 27 3.46 -3.10 4.20
C LEU A 27 3.37 -2.62 2.75
N VAL A 28 2.46 -3.20 1.98
CA VAL A 28 2.19 -2.78 0.60
C VAL A 28 1.03 -1.79 0.61
N VAL A 29 1.21 -0.63 0.01
CA VAL A 29 0.22 0.45 0.02
C VAL A 29 0.15 1.16 -1.33
N ASN A 30 -1.07 1.44 -1.81
CA ASN A 30 -1.28 2.32 -2.95
C ASN A 30 -1.54 3.75 -2.47
N THR A 31 -0.77 4.70 -2.99
CA THR A 31 -0.71 6.05 -2.42
C THR A 31 -1.03 7.15 -3.45
N ALA A 32 -1.21 8.35 -2.93
CA ALA A 32 -1.39 9.56 -3.75
C ALA A 32 -0.97 10.79 -2.95
N THR A 33 -0.52 11.83 -3.67
CA THR A 33 -0.04 13.09 -3.08
C THR A 33 -1.15 14.09 -2.76
N GLY A 34 -2.30 13.99 -3.44
CA GLY A 34 -3.46 14.89 -3.29
C GLY A 34 -4.68 14.26 -2.64
N CYS A 35 -4.54 13.14 -1.92
CA CYS A 35 -5.63 12.44 -1.27
C CYS A 35 -5.90 12.97 0.14
N GLY A 36 -7.14 12.93 0.60
CA GLY A 36 -7.47 13.23 2.00
C GLY A 36 -6.79 12.31 3.01
N PHE A 37 -6.34 11.12 2.59
CA PHE A 37 -5.59 10.17 3.41
C PHE A 37 -4.07 10.34 3.32
N THR A 38 -3.54 11.24 2.49
CA THR A 38 -2.08 11.49 2.35
C THR A 38 -1.36 11.73 3.68
N PRO A 39 -1.94 12.38 4.71
CA PRO A 39 -1.31 12.50 6.02
C PRO A 39 -0.98 11.17 6.71
N GLN A 40 -1.52 10.03 6.27
CA GLN A 40 -1.14 8.71 6.78
C GLN A 40 0.34 8.36 6.55
N TYR A 41 1.02 9.05 5.62
CA TYR A 41 2.46 8.91 5.46
C TYR A 41 3.24 9.14 6.75
N GLU A 42 2.78 10.04 7.64
CA GLU A 42 3.45 10.30 8.93
C GLU A 42 3.47 9.04 9.82
N ALA A 43 2.35 8.31 9.86
CA ALA A 43 2.27 7.09 10.67
C ALA A 43 3.02 5.92 10.01
N ILE A 44 3.00 5.83 8.67
CA ILE A 44 3.74 4.81 7.92
C ILE A 44 5.25 5.03 8.10
N GLU A 45 5.74 6.27 8.01
CA GLU A 45 7.14 6.60 8.22
C GLU A 45 7.60 6.26 9.65
N LYS A 46 6.79 6.57 10.66
CA LYS A 46 7.09 6.19 12.04
C LYS A 46 7.23 4.67 12.24
N LEU A 47 6.39 3.88 11.57
CA LEU A 47 6.52 2.42 11.57
C LEU A 47 7.81 1.99 10.88
N TYR A 48 8.13 2.60 9.74
CA TYR A 48 9.35 2.32 9.00
C TYR A 48 10.59 2.63 9.84
N GLU A 49 10.69 3.83 10.40
CA GLU A 49 11.81 4.22 11.28
C GLU A 49 12.00 3.26 12.47
N LYS A 50 10.89 2.80 13.05
CA LYS A 50 10.95 1.96 14.26
C LYS A 50 11.31 0.50 13.97
N TYR A 51 10.96 -0.01 12.78
CA TYR A 51 11.00 -1.45 12.50
C TYR A 51 11.82 -1.85 11.27
N HIS A 52 12.31 -0.92 10.44
CA HIS A 52 13.10 -1.24 9.25
C HIS A 52 14.31 -2.12 9.59
N ASP A 53 15.10 -1.74 10.57
CA ASP A 53 16.29 -2.50 11.03
C ASP A 53 15.93 -3.85 11.68
N LYS A 54 14.64 -4.08 11.95
CA LYS A 54 14.10 -5.33 12.50
C LYS A 54 13.47 -6.23 11.43
N GLY A 55 13.65 -5.90 10.16
CA GLY A 55 13.13 -6.68 9.04
C GLY A 55 11.74 -6.26 8.54
N PHE A 56 11.38 -4.98 8.70
CA PHE A 56 10.18 -4.41 8.11
C PHE A 56 10.50 -3.58 6.86
N GLU A 57 9.62 -3.63 5.86
CA GLU A 57 9.74 -2.85 4.63
C GLU A 57 8.41 -2.22 4.23
N VAL A 58 8.46 -1.05 3.58
CA VAL A 58 7.30 -0.39 2.99
C VAL A 58 7.41 -0.42 1.47
N LEU A 59 6.40 -0.98 0.80
CA LEU A 59 6.27 -1.02 -0.65
C LEU A 59 5.20 -0.01 -1.06
N ASP A 60 5.65 1.20 -1.35
CA ASP A 60 4.80 2.34 -1.70
C ASP A 60 4.61 2.43 -3.20
N PHE A 61 3.39 2.22 -3.67
CA PHE A 61 3.01 2.29 -5.08
C PHE A 61 2.06 3.47 -5.33
N PRO A 62 2.52 4.58 -5.89
CA PRO A 62 1.64 5.66 -6.30
C PRO A 62 0.61 5.18 -7.32
N CYS A 63 -0.65 5.65 -7.16
CA CYS A 63 -1.76 5.26 -8.03
C CYS A 63 -2.65 6.47 -8.32
N ASP A 64 -2.87 6.74 -9.61
CA ASP A 64 -3.66 7.89 -10.07
C ASP A 64 -5.11 7.55 -10.45
N GLN A 65 -5.55 6.30 -10.22
CA GLN A 65 -6.88 5.82 -10.62
C GLN A 65 -8.03 6.42 -9.79
N PHE A 66 -7.73 6.99 -8.62
CA PHE A 66 -8.74 7.50 -7.69
C PHE A 66 -8.73 9.03 -7.67
N GLY A 67 -9.57 9.62 -8.53
CA GLY A 67 -9.77 11.06 -8.58
C GLY A 67 -8.57 11.86 -9.10
N HIS A 68 -7.64 11.23 -9.82
CA HIS A 68 -6.41 11.86 -10.32
C HIS A 68 -5.62 12.56 -9.21
N GLN A 69 -5.45 11.87 -8.07
CA GLN A 69 -4.81 12.42 -6.87
C GLN A 69 -3.29 12.18 -6.81
N ALA A 70 -2.72 11.50 -7.82
CA ALA A 70 -1.27 11.32 -7.99
C ALA A 70 -0.82 11.71 -9.42
N PRO A 71 -1.05 12.98 -9.86
CA PRO A 71 -0.85 13.38 -11.27
C PRO A 71 0.62 13.54 -11.66
N GLY A 72 1.54 13.72 -10.72
CA GLY A 72 2.95 13.98 -10.99
C GLY A 72 3.71 12.80 -11.58
N THR A 73 4.93 13.04 -12.04
CA THR A 73 5.91 12.00 -12.37
C THR A 73 6.35 11.24 -11.11
N ASN A 74 6.99 10.08 -11.28
CA ASN A 74 7.50 9.31 -10.14
C ASN A 74 8.48 10.12 -9.28
N ASP A 75 9.34 10.93 -9.89
CA ASP A 75 10.30 11.80 -9.17
C ASP A 75 9.60 12.98 -8.46
N GLU A 76 8.59 13.58 -9.06
CA GLU A 76 7.81 14.64 -8.41
C GLU A 76 7.06 14.11 -7.18
N ILE A 77 6.49 12.91 -7.28
CA ILE A 77 5.83 12.23 -6.16
C ILE A 77 6.85 11.93 -5.04
N HIS A 78 8.01 11.39 -5.39
CA HIS A 78 9.08 11.11 -4.43
C HIS A 78 9.55 12.39 -3.71
N ASN A 79 9.80 13.46 -4.47
CA ASN A 79 10.22 14.75 -3.91
C ASN A 79 9.16 15.32 -2.96
N PHE A 80 7.87 15.19 -3.30
CA PHE A 80 6.78 15.58 -2.42
C PHE A 80 6.78 14.79 -1.10
N CYS A 81 6.87 13.46 -1.17
CA CYS A 81 6.87 12.58 -0.01
C CYS A 81 8.07 12.87 0.91
N THR A 82 9.25 12.99 0.33
CA THR A 82 10.49 13.28 1.07
C THR A 82 10.47 14.68 1.69
N ALA A 83 10.05 15.69 0.94
CA ALA A 83 10.03 17.08 1.43
C ALA A 83 8.98 17.27 2.55
N LYS A 84 7.78 16.72 2.37
CA LYS A 84 6.65 16.98 3.27
C LYS A 84 6.58 16.00 4.44
N TYR A 85 6.82 14.70 4.19
CA TYR A 85 6.63 13.63 5.19
C TYR A 85 7.95 13.01 5.66
N LYS A 86 9.09 13.44 5.06
CA LYS A 86 10.44 12.95 5.42
C LYS A 86 10.58 11.43 5.23
N THR A 87 9.83 10.86 4.26
CA THR A 87 9.89 9.42 3.99
C THR A 87 11.32 8.98 3.69
N LYS A 88 11.75 7.89 4.33
CA LYS A 88 13.07 7.26 4.14
C LYS A 88 12.98 6.03 3.23
N PHE A 89 11.78 5.48 3.04
CA PHE A 89 11.52 4.47 2.02
C PHE A 89 11.28 5.12 0.65
N ASP A 90 11.70 4.45 -0.42
CA ASP A 90 11.44 4.91 -1.79
C ASP A 90 10.01 4.53 -2.24
N GLN A 91 9.46 5.37 -3.13
CA GLN A 91 8.27 5.00 -3.89
C GLN A 91 8.70 4.16 -5.10
N PHE A 92 7.88 3.17 -5.45
CA PHE A 92 7.97 2.46 -6.72
C PHE A 92 7.37 3.30 -7.86
N ALA A 93 7.49 2.82 -9.10
CA ALA A 93 6.80 3.43 -10.22
C ALA A 93 5.28 3.39 -10.00
N LYS A 94 4.60 4.41 -10.53
CA LYS A 94 3.14 4.50 -10.52
C LYS A 94 2.52 3.27 -11.19
N ILE A 95 1.47 2.71 -10.58
CA ILE A 95 0.78 1.52 -11.07
C ILE A 95 -0.74 1.70 -11.12
N GLU A 96 -1.41 0.80 -11.82
CA GLU A 96 -2.85 0.57 -11.68
C GLU A 96 -3.10 -0.59 -10.72
N VAL A 97 -4.13 -0.45 -9.88
CA VAL A 97 -4.50 -1.44 -8.84
C VAL A 97 -5.83 -2.13 -9.12
N ASN A 98 -6.55 -1.69 -10.16
CA ASN A 98 -7.79 -2.27 -10.67
C ASN A 98 -7.84 -2.15 -12.20
N GLY A 99 -8.62 -3.03 -12.85
CA GLY A 99 -8.88 -2.96 -14.29
C GLY A 99 -7.92 -3.79 -15.13
N ASP A 100 -7.88 -3.51 -16.44
CA ASP A 100 -7.20 -4.38 -17.40
C ASP A 100 -5.67 -4.28 -17.35
N ASN A 101 -5.14 -3.14 -16.86
CA ASN A 101 -3.70 -2.90 -16.69
C ASN A 101 -3.24 -3.06 -15.23
N GLU A 102 -4.04 -3.74 -14.43
CA GLU A 102 -3.76 -3.97 -13.02
C GLU A 102 -2.40 -4.65 -12.80
N SER A 103 -1.62 -4.11 -11.88
CA SER A 103 -0.34 -4.70 -11.48
C SER A 103 -0.53 -6.12 -10.91
N GLN A 104 0.29 -7.06 -11.36
CA GLN A 104 0.29 -8.45 -10.86
C GLN A 104 0.44 -8.54 -9.33
N VAL A 105 1.15 -7.59 -8.70
CA VAL A 105 1.25 -7.50 -7.24
C VAL A 105 -0.14 -7.33 -6.64
N TYR A 106 -0.95 -6.38 -7.17
CA TYR A 106 -2.30 -6.13 -6.66
C TYR A 106 -3.28 -7.23 -6.99
N THR A 107 -3.16 -7.87 -8.16
CA THR A 107 -3.94 -9.08 -8.49
C THR A 107 -3.74 -10.14 -7.41
N LEU A 108 -2.49 -10.47 -7.11
CA LEU A 108 -2.14 -11.49 -6.12
C LEU A 108 -2.59 -11.11 -4.69
N LEU A 109 -2.34 -9.86 -4.26
CA LEU A 109 -2.75 -9.39 -2.95
C LEU A 109 -4.26 -9.45 -2.74
N LYS A 110 -5.03 -9.06 -3.76
CA LYS A 110 -6.51 -9.11 -3.74
C LYS A 110 -7.05 -10.54 -3.77
N GLU A 111 -6.36 -11.47 -4.44
CA GLU A 111 -6.72 -12.89 -4.42
C GLU A 111 -6.50 -13.51 -3.03
N GLN A 112 -5.40 -13.16 -2.38
CA GLN A 112 -5.08 -13.68 -1.04
C GLN A 112 -5.93 -13.03 0.06
N GLN A 113 -6.20 -11.73 -0.05
CA GLN A 113 -6.99 -10.96 0.91
C GLN A 113 -8.07 -10.13 0.20
N PRO A 114 -9.18 -10.76 -0.22
CA PRO A 114 -10.26 -10.07 -0.95
C PRO A 114 -11.11 -9.16 -0.05
N ASP A 115 -11.13 -9.42 1.24
CA ASP A 115 -11.91 -8.69 2.23
C ASP A 115 -11.01 -7.87 3.15
N GLU A 116 -11.51 -6.70 3.57
CA GLU A 116 -10.79 -5.77 4.46
C GLU A 116 -11.04 -6.13 5.93
N GLU A 117 -10.06 -5.84 6.79
CA GLU A 117 -10.24 -5.95 8.24
C GLU A 117 -11.46 -5.12 8.72
N PRO A 118 -12.22 -5.63 9.68
CA PRO A 118 -13.38 -4.93 10.20
C PRO A 118 -13.02 -3.56 10.80
N VAL A 119 -13.73 -2.54 10.38
CA VAL A 119 -13.59 -1.18 10.91
C VAL A 119 -14.82 -0.77 11.72
N GLY A 120 -14.64 0.17 12.63
CA GLY A 120 -15.75 0.71 13.42
C GLY A 120 -16.85 1.35 12.57
N LEU A 121 -18.06 1.49 13.13
CA LEU A 121 -19.25 1.98 12.42
C LEU A 121 -19.02 3.32 11.71
N LYS A 122 -18.27 4.24 12.32
CA LYS A 122 -17.94 5.54 11.74
C LYS A 122 -17.14 5.39 10.44
N ASN A 123 -16.16 4.51 10.43
CA ASN A 123 -15.31 4.24 9.26
C ASN A 123 -16.09 3.50 8.17
N LYS A 124 -17.01 2.60 8.52
CA LYS A 124 -17.93 1.97 7.54
C LYS A 124 -18.76 2.98 6.76
N MET A 125 -19.24 4.04 7.42
CA MET A 125 -19.99 5.11 6.74
C MET A 125 -19.10 5.92 5.81
N ALA A 126 -17.89 6.27 6.25
CA ALA A 126 -16.90 6.97 5.42
C ALA A 126 -16.52 6.11 4.19
N MET A 127 -16.25 4.81 4.37
CA MET A 127 -15.94 3.89 3.29
C MET A 127 -17.07 3.73 2.28
N LYS A 128 -18.34 3.73 2.73
CA LYS A 128 -19.50 3.70 1.84
C LYS A 128 -19.55 4.95 0.93
N ALA A 129 -19.21 6.12 1.46
CA ALA A 129 -19.11 7.36 0.67
C ALA A 129 -17.95 7.29 -0.32
N VAL A 130 -16.76 6.88 0.13
CA VAL A 130 -15.58 6.72 -0.72
C VAL A 130 -15.82 5.71 -1.84
N LYS A 131 -16.47 4.58 -1.56
CA LYS A 131 -16.81 3.57 -2.56
C LYS A 131 -17.71 4.10 -3.68
N LYS A 132 -18.64 5.01 -3.36
CA LYS A 132 -19.48 5.67 -4.37
C LYS A 132 -18.71 6.60 -5.29
N MET A 133 -17.56 7.13 -4.85
CA MET A 133 -16.70 8.00 -5.64
C MET A 133 -15.74 7.20 -6.53
N SER A 134 -15.46 5.95 -6.19
CA SER A 134 -14.55 5.08 -6.93
C SER A 134 -15.20 4.64 -8.25
N LYS A 135 -14.56 5.02 -9.37
CA LYS A 135 -14.98 4.62 -10.72
C LYS A 135 -14.38 3.28 -11.15
N THR A 136 -13.32 2.83 -10.50
CA THR A 136 -12.55 1.63 -10.85
C THR A 136 -12.92 0.41 -9.99
N CYS A 137 -13.56 0.60 -8.84
CA CYS A 137 -14.05 -0.49 -7.98
C CYS A 137 -15.34 -1.08 -8.57
N LYS A 138 -15.23 -2.12 -9.39
CA LYS A 138 -16.36 -2.72 -10.15
C LYS A 138 -16.78 -4.09 -9.61
N LYS A 139 -15.88 -4.84 -8.99
CA LYS A 139 -16.12 -6.20 -8.49
C LYS A 139 -15.70 -6.33 -7.02
N LYS A 140 -16.13 -7.42 -6.38
CA LYS A 140 -15.67 -7.76 -5.03
C LYS A 140 -14.15 -7.96 -5.06
N GLY A 141 -13.46 -7.47 -4.03
CA GLY A 141 -12.00 -7.54 -3.93
C GLY A 141 -11.27 -6.34 -4.56
N ASP A 142 -11.90 -5.56 -5.44
CA ASP A 142 -11.25 -4.36 -6.01
C ASP A 142 -10.87 -3.37 -4.93
N ILE A 143 -9.76 -2.66 -5.18
CA ILE A 143 -9.30 -1.57 -4.32
C ILE A 143 -10.29 -0.42 -4.40
N VAL A 144 -10.77 0.01 -3.24
CA VAL A 144 -11.82 1.05 -3.19
C VAL A 144 -11.23 2.44 -3.37
N TRP A 145 -10.06 2.72 -2.79
CA TRP A 145 -9.43 4.05 -2.82
C TRP A 145 -7.94 3.99 -2.50
N ASN A 146 -7.26 5.15 -2.62
CA ASN A 146 -5.88 5.32 -2.18
C ASN A 146 -5.73 5.02 -0.69
N PHE A 147 -4.56 4.56 -0.28
CA PHE A 147 -4.21 4.14 1.08
C PHE A 147 -4.94 2.88 1.55
N THR A 148 -5.31 1.98 0.63
CA THR A 148 -5.54 0.57 0.98
C THR A 148 -4.20 -0.08 1.27
N LYS A 149 -4.10 -0.83 2.36
CA LYS A 149 -2.85 -1.41 2.85
C LYS A 149 -2.96 -2.92 2.95
N PHE A 150 -1.90 -3.64 2.58
CA PHE A 150 -1.76 -5.07 2.81
C PHE A 150 -0.54 -5.33 3.66
N LEU A 151 -0.70 -6.12 4.71
CA LEU A 151 0.41 -6.62 5.53
C LEU A 151 0.82 -8.00 5.00
N VAL A 152 2.09 -8.13 4.65
CA VAL A 152 2.68 -9.31 4.01
C VAL A 152 3.71 -9.92 4.94
N ASP A 153 3.65 -11.24 5.11
CA ASP A 153 4.55 -12.00 5.98
C ASP A 153 5.95 -12.21 5.37
N LYS A 154 6.86 -12.80 6.15
CA LYS A 154 8.24 -13.11 5.74
C LYS A 154 8.34 -14.09 4.56
N ASN A 155 7.25 -14.79 4.22
CA ASN A 155 7.16 -15.72 3.10
C ASN A 155 6.56 -15.09 1.84
N GLY A 156 6.13 -13.82 1.92
CA GLY A 156 5.56 -13.08 0.80
C GLY A 156 4.06 -13.30 0.60
N ASN A 157 3.34 -13.76 1.63
CA ASN A 157 1.90 -13.94 1.59
C ASN A 157 1.20 -12.76 2.27
N ALA A 158 0.15 -12.23 1.65
CA ALA A 158 -0.70 -11.24 2.28
C ALA A 158 -1.49 -11.88 3.44
N ILE A 159 -1.35 -11.32 4.63
CA ILE A 159 -2.00 -11.83 5.85
C ILE A 159 -3.24 -11.02 6.20
N LYS A 160 -3.20 -9.72 5.98
CA LYS A 160 -4.30 -8.79 6.28
C LYS A 160 -4.40 -7.69 5.24
N ARG A 161 -5.63 -7.21 5.04
CA ARG A 161 -5.94 -6.04 4.24
C ARG A 161 -6.68 -5.01 5.09
N TYR A 162 -6.21 -3.77 5.06
CA TYR A 162 -6.80 -2.65 5.80
C TYR A 162 -7.37 -1.63 4.81
N ASP A 163 -8.56 -1.16 5.08
CA ASP A 163 -9.20 -0.14 4.26
C ASP A 163 -8.48 1.24 4.34
N PRO A 164 -8.79 2.17 3.43
CA PRO A 164 -8.19 3.50 3.44
C PRO A 164 -8.33 4.28 4.73
N THR A 165 -9.41 4.07 5.51
CA THR A 165 -9.69 4.81 6.76
C THR A 165 -8.95 4.25 7.96
N PHE A 166 -8.37 3.04 7.84
CA PHE A 166 -7.66 2.39 8.94
C PHE A 166 -6.37 3.16 9.26
N ASN A 167 -6.20 3.53 10.53
CA ASN A 167 -5.01 4.25 10.98
C ASN A 167 -3.77 3.36 10.92
N PRO A 168 -2.73 3.71 10.13
CA PRO A 168 -1.54 2.87 10.04
C PRO A 168 -0.84 2.60 11.35
N ALA A 169 -0.94 3.50 12.34
CA ALA A 169 -0.36 3.27 13.67
C ALA A 169 -0.94 2.03 14.37
N GLU A 170 -2.19 1.66 14.07
CA GLU A 170 -2.83 0.48 14.67
C GLU A 170 -2.37 -0.84 14.01
N ILE A 171 -1.70 -0.78 12.84
CA ILE A 171 -1.09 -1.93 12.17
C ILE A 171 0.10 -2.45 12.98
N GLU A 172 0.70 -1.61 13.83
CA GLU A 172 1.88 -1.96 14.64
C GLU A 172 1.72 -3.26 15.40
N LYS A 173 0.54 -3.51 15.96
CA LYS A 173 0.25 -4.76 16.67
C LYS A 173 0.47 -5.99 15.81
N ASP A 174 -0.14 -5.99 14.63
CA ASP A 174 -0.06 -7.12 13.69
C ASP A 174 1.36 -7.26 13.11
N LEU A 175 2.00 -6.13 12.82
CA LEU A 175 3.39 -6.07 12.38
C LEU A 175 4.34 -6.73 13.38
N VAL A 176 4.21 -6.40 14.67
CA VAL A 176 5.08 -6.95 15.73
C VAL A 176 4.87 -8.46 15.89
N GLU A 177 3.66 -8.96 15.73
CA GLU A 177 3.37 -10.40 15.74
C GLU A 177 4.11 -11.11 14.59
N LEU A 178 4.06 -10.58 13.37
CA LEU A 178 4.74 -11.16 12.20
C LEU A 178 6.27 -11.04 12.28
N LEU A 179 6.79 -9.99 12.89
CA LEU A 179 8.25 -9.84 13.08
C LEU A 179 8.81 -10.88 14.04
N LYS A 180 8.02 -11.39 15.01
CA LYS A 180 8.41 -12.43 15.96
C LYS A 180 8.30 -13.85 15.39
N ALA A 181 7.38 -14.07 14.46
CA ALA A 181 7.21 -15.34 13.76
C ALA A 181 8.38 -15.60 12.79
#